data_c2a123cb88a3dd2dbf45d7be6b1780f0
#
_entry.id   c2a123cb88a3dd2dbf45d7be6b1780f0
#
_cell.length_a   1.000
_cell.length_b   1.000
_cell.length_c   1.000
_cell.angle_alpha   90.00
_cell.angle_beta   90.00
_cell.angle_gamma   90.00
#
_symmetry.space_group_name_H-M   'P 1'
#
loop_
_entity.id
_entity.type
_entity.pdbx_description
1 polymer ?
#
loop_
_entity_poly.entity_id
_entity_poly.type
_entity_poly.pdbx_seq_one_letter_code
_entity_poly.pdbx_strand_id
1 'polypeptide(L)'
;GWMLDYPSAEDYLNPLYASSSADGHGSNDGDYKSAEFDKLLNAALAQTDVKKRTEDFTKAQEVLAKDLPVIPLWNDNVAAASATNVKNVSFDYTNLPTYNTITK
;
A
#
# COMPACT_ATOMS: atom_id res chain seq x y z
N GLY A 1 8.05 2.48 -7.86
CA GLY A 1 7.12 1.62 -7.14
C GLY A 1 7.17 1.83 -5.64
N TRP A 2 6.22 1.30 -4.94
CA TRP A 2 6.12 1.36 -3.48
C TRP A 2 5.96 -0.05 -2.92
N MET A 3 6.64 -0.35 -1.82
CA MET A 3 6.50 -1.61 -1.08
C MET A 3 5.93 -1.31 0.30
N LEU A 4 5.17 -2.26 0.86
CA LEU A 4 4.63 -2.13 2.21
C LEU A 4 5.74 -2.11 3.25
N ASP A 5 5.79 -1.06 4.07
CA ASP A 5 6.58 -1.02 5.30
C ASP A 5 5.85 -1.71 6.45
N TYR A 6 4.51 -1.62 6.46
CA TYR A 6 3.63 -2.27 7.43
C TYR A 6 2.25 -2.58 6.80
N PRO A 7 1.52 -3.60 7.29
CA PRO A 7 0.30 -4.10 6.65
C PRO A 7 -0.91 -3.19 6.89
N SER A 8 -0.88 -2.00 6.30
CA SER A 8 -1.98 -1.04 6.33
C SER A 8 -2.16 -0.36 4.97
N ALA A 9 -3.40 -0.12 4.57
CA ALA A 9 -3.69 0.67 3.38
C ALA A 9 -3.15 2.11 3.47
N GLU A 10 -3.00 2.63 4.68
CA GLU A 10 -2.41 3.94 4.94
C GLU A 10 -1.00 4.08 4.37
N ASP A 11 -0.20 3.01 4.42
CA ASP A 11 1.17 2.98 3.92
C ASP A 11 1.30 3.24 2.40
N TYR A 12 0.23 3.04 1.66
CA TYR A 12 0.12 3.44 0.25
C TYR A 12 -0.61 4.77 0.08
N LEU A 13 -1.75 4.93 0.76
CA LEU A 13 -2.67 6.02 0.50
C LEU A 13 -2.11 7.37 0.95
N ASN A 14 -1.46 7.42 2.10
CA ASN A 14 -0.95 8.66 2.67
C ASN A 14 0.29 9.18 1.91
N PRO A 15 1.40 8.43 1.80
CA PRO A 15 2.61 8.96 1.16
C PRO A 15 2.44 9.24 -0.33
N LEU A 16 1.60 8.47 -1.05
CA LEU A 16 1.51 8.54 -2.50
C LEU A 16 0.40 9.48 -3.01
N TYR A 17 -0.64 9.76 -2.21
CA TYR A 17 -1.82 10.46 -2.70
C TYR A 17 -2.34 11.58 -1.80
N ALA A 18 -1.92 11.67 -0.53
CA ALA A 18 -2.35 12.78 0.32
C ALA A 18 -1.85 14.12 -0.23
N SER A 19 -2.67 15.17 -0.16
CA SER A 19 -2.27 16.51 -0.60
C SER A 19 -1.08 17.03 0.19
N SER A 20 -0.92 16.61 1.45
CA SER A 20 0.24 16.94 2.30
C SER A 20 1.56 16.32 1.83
N SER A 21 1.50 15.29 0.99
CA SER A 21 2.67 14.60 0.44
C SER A 21 3.04 15.08 -0.98
N ALA A 22 2.30 16.07 -1.51
CA ALA A 22 2.55 16.73 -2.78
C ALA A 22 3.63 17.82 -2.67
N ASP A 23 3.91 18.52 -3.76
CA ASP A 23 4.81 19.68 -3.85
C ASP A 23 6.23 19.38 -3.29
N GLY A 24 6.70 18.14 -3.41
CA GLY A 24 8.01 17.72 -2.92
C GLY A 24 8.09 17.46 -1.41
N HIS A 25 6.97 17.46 -0.70
CA HIS A 25 6.91 17.17 0.74
C HIS A 25 6.83 15.66 1.06
N GLY A 26 6.64 14.81 0.06
CA GLY A 26 6.55 13.36 0.19
C GLY A 26 6.71 12.67 -1.16
N SER A 27 6.07 11.52 -1.34
CA SER A 27 6.18 10.67 -2.53
C SER A 27 4.96 10.78 -3.47
N ASN A 28 4.14 11.82 -3.31
CA ASN A 28 3.05 12.14 -4.24
C ASN A 28 3.61 12.90 -5.46
N ASP A 29 4.39 12.19 -6.27
CA ASP A 29 5.13 12.77 -7.41
C ASP A 29 4.23 13.32 -8.53
N GLY A 30 2.96 12.93 -8.53
CA GLY A 30 1.96 13.45 -9.45
C GLY A 30 1.27 14.72 -8.99
N ASP A 31 1.63 15.24 -7.82
CA ASP A 31 1.02 16.40 -7.17
C ASP A 31 -0.51 16.34 -7.10
N TYR A 32 -1.04 15.12 -6.96
CA TYR A 32 -2.48 14.90 -6.82
C TYR A 32 -3.00 15.56 -5.54
N LYS A 33 -4.09 16.31 -5.67
CA LYS A 33 -4.74 17.00 -4.55
C LYS A 33 -6.25 16.84 -4.66
N SER A 34 -6.85 16.22 -3.63
CA SER A 34 -8.30 16.03 -3.54
C SER A 34 -8.78 16.19 -2.11
N ALA A 35 -9.57 17.22 -1.87
CA ALA A 35 -10.16 17.47 -0.55
C ALA A 35 -11.09 16.32 -0.10
N GLU A 36 -11.75 15.65 -1.03
CA GLU A 36 -12.59 14.48 -0.74
C GLU A 36 -11.74 13.30 -0.30
N PHE A 37 -10.66 13.01 -1.03
CA PHE A 37 -9.71 11.96 -0.66
C PHE A 37 -9.07 12.23 0.71
N ASP A 38 -8.53 13.43 0.92
CA ASP A 38 -7.89 13.81 2.18
C ASP A 38 -8.84 13.69 3.37
N LYS A 39 -10.11 14.07 3.21
CA LYS A 39 -11.13 13.93 4.25
C LYS A 39 -11.36 12.48 4.63
N LEU A 40 -11.48 11.58 3.66
CA LEU A 40 -11.69 10.14 3.89
C LEU A 40 -10.45 9.49 4.51
N LEU A 41 -9.26 9.82 4.00
CA LEU A 41 -7.99 9.36 4.55
C LEU A 41 -7.85 9.78 6.02
N ASN A 42 -8.07 11.05 6.33
CA ASN A 42 -7.97 11.57 7.70
C ASN A 42 -9.03 10.94 8.63
N ALA A 43 -10.25 10.69 8.13
CA ALA A 43 -11.27 9.97 8.89
C ALA A 43 -10.82 8.53 9.22
N ALA A 44 -10.24 7.82 8.25
CA ALA A 44 -9.71 6.47 8.46
C ALA A 44 -8.55 6.47 9.47
N LEU A 45 -7.64 7.44 9.39
CA LEU A 45 -6.51 7.57 10.32
C LEU A 45 -6.94 7.85 11.76
N ALA A 46 -7.99 8.63 11.95
CA ALA A 46 -8.56 8.94 13.27
C ALA A 46 -9.43 7.80 13.84
N GLN A 47 -9.81 6.81 13.01
CA GLN A 47 -10.76 5.77 13.39
C GLN A 47 -10.09 4.65 14.19
N THR A 48 -10.62 4.34 15.38
CA THR A 48 -10.15 3.25 16.24
C THR A 48 -10.85 1.91 15.97
N ASP A 49 -12.08 1.95 15.46
CA ASP A 49 -12.81 0.76 15.03
C ASP A 49 -12.26 0.25 13.70
N VAL A 50 -11.73 -0.98 13.71
CA VAL A 50 -11.07 -1.58 12.53
C VAL A 50 -11.98 -1.68 11.33
N LYS A 51 -13.26 -2.05 11.54
CA LYS A 51 -14.22 -2.21 10.45
C LYS A 51 -14.51 -0.88 9.78
N LYS A 52 -14.82 0.14 10.57
CA LYS A 52 -15.08 1.49 10.05
C LYS A 52 -13.86 2.09 9.37
N ARG A 53 -12.68 1.89 9.95
CA ARG A 53 -11.41 2.31 9.32
C ARG A 53 -11.21 1.67 7.96
N THR A 54 -11.49 0.37 7.81
CA THR A 54 -11.42 -0.33 6.53
C THR A 54 -12.43 0.22 5.53
N GLU A 55 -13.66 0.51 5.98
CA GLU A 55 -14.69 1.14 5.13
C GLU A 55 -14.26 2.53 4.64
N ASP A 56 -13.65 3.35 5.49
CA ASP A 56 -13.18 4.68 5.11
C ASP A 56 -11.97 4.62 4.15
N PHE A 57 -11.02 3.69 4.36
CA PHE A 57 -9.96 3.45 3.38
C PHE A 57 -10.51 2.94 2.04
N THR A 58 -11.55 2.11 2.04
CA THR A 58 -12.20 1.65 0.81
C THR A 58 -12.80 2.82 0.04
N LYS A 59 -13.52 3.71 0.72
CA LYS A 59 -14.08 4.93 0.07
C LYS A 59 -12.97 5.84 -0.48
N ALA A 60 -11.86 6.01 0.25
CA ALA A 60 -10.73 6.78 -0.25
C ALA A 60 -10.16 6.17 -1.56
N GLN A 61 -10.04 4.84 -1.64
CA GLN A 61 -9.61 4.15 -2.86
C GLN A 61 -10.62 4.30 -4.00
N GLU A 62 -11.93 4.35 -3.72
CA GLU A 62 -12.97 4.63 -4.73
C GLU A 62 -12.81 6.03 -5.35
N VAL A 63 -12.42 7.03 -4.56
CA VAL A 63 -12.09 8.36 -5.07
C VAL A 63 -10.89 8.29 -6.02
N LEU A 64 -9.80 7.59 -5.63
CA LEU A 64 -8.63 7.40 -6.51
C LEU A 64 -9.00 6.67 -7.80
N ALA A 65 -9.85 5.65 -7.71
CA ALA A 65 -10.29 4.89 -8.88
C ALA A 65 -11.12 5.75 -9.85
N LYS A 66 -11.84 6.74 -9.33
CA LYS A 66 -12.61 7.71 -10.14
C LYS A 66 -11.71 8.78 -10.74
N ASP A 67 -10.81 9.35 -9.95
CA ASP A 67 -9.97 10.48 -10.35
C ASP A 67 -8.77 10.05 -11.21
N LEU A 68 -8.34 8.78 -11.09
CA LEU A 68 -7.22 8.16 -11.81
C LEU A 68 -5.94 9.03 -11.81
N PRO A 69 -5.43 9.43 -10.64
CA PRO A 69 -4.20 10.24 -10.58
C PRO A 69 -2.97 9.49 -11.10
N VAL A 70 -3.06 8.17 -11.19
CA VAL A 70 -2.05 7.27 -11.76
C VAL A 70 -2.75 6.23 -12.64
N ILE A 71 -2.03 5.69 -13.60
CA ILE A 71 -2.51 4.58 -14.44
C ILE A 71 -2.02 3.27 -13.82
N PRO A 72 -2.90 2.44 -13.22
CA PRO A 72 -2.50 1.13 -12.73
C PRO A 72 -2.17 0.21 -13.91
N LEU A 73 -1.00 -0.42 -13.88
CA LEU A 73 -0.52 -1.27 -14.98
C LEU A 73 -0.61 -2.75 -14.62
N TRP A 74 0.01 -3.16 -13.52
CA TRP A 74 0.01 -4.56 -13.06
C TRP A 74 0.32 -4.64 -11.57
N ASN A 75 -0.04 -5.78 -10.98
CA ASN A 75 0.48 -6.19 -9.68
C ASN A 75 1.69 -7.08 -9.90
N ASP A 76 2.81 -6.71 -9.28
CA ASP A 76 4.04 -7.47 -9.41
C ASP A 76 3.99 -8.76 -8.59
N ASN A 77 4.70 -9.79 -9.07
CA ASN A 77 4.84 -11.06 -8.38
C ASN A 77 6.30 -11.28 -8.01
N VAL A 78 6.53 -11.69 -6.76
CA VAL A 78 7.85 -12.12 -6.32
C VAL A 78 8.04 -13.59 -6.66
N ALA A 79 9.17 -13.90 -7.28
CA ALA A 79 9.54 -15.26 -7.63
C ALA A 79 10.88 -15.64 -7.02
N ALA A 80 11.01 -16.90 -6.59
CA ALA A 80 12.28 -17.47 -6.15
C ALA A 80 12.49 -18.84 -6.78
N ALA A 81 13.76 -19.21 -6.91
CA ALA A 81 14.16 -20.55 -7.29
C ALA A 81 14.96 -21.20 -6.16
N SER A 82 14.73 -22.49 -5.90
CA SER A 82 15.47 -23.26 -4.91
C SER A 82 15.79 -24.64 -5.43
N ALA A 83 16.81 -25.29 -4.87
CA ALA A 83 17.08 -26.69 -5.13
C ALA A 83 15.92 -27.57 -4.61
N THR A 84 15.73 -28.74 -5.20
CA THR A 84 14.59 -29.64 -4.91
C THR A 84 14.55 -30.15 -3.46
N ASN A 85 15.69 -30.18 -2.79
CA ASN A 85 15.82 -30.57 -1.39
C ASN A 85 15.62 -29.40 -0.40
N VAL A 86 15.47 -28.16 -0.89
CA VAL A 86 15.18 -26.98 -0.06
C VAL A 86 13.66 -26.83 0.07
N LYS A 87 13.18 -26.72 1.30
CA LYS A 87 11.75 -26.68 1.65
C LYS A 87 11.40 -25.36 2.36
N ASN A 88 10.12 -25.06 2.43
CA ASN A 88 9.57 -23.92 3.17
C ASN A 88 10.09 -22.56 2.70
N VAL A 89 10.37 -22.41 1.40
CA VAL A 89 10.68 -21.12 0.79
C VAL A 89 9.39 -20.31 0.72
N SER A 90 9.36 -19.18 1.40
CA SER A 90 8.19 -18.30 1.46
C SER A 90 8.63 -16.82 1.52
N PHE A 91 7.70 -15.94 1.24
CA PHE A 91 7.88 -14.50 1.35
C PHE A 91 6.92 -13.95 2.40
N ASP A 92 7.31 -12.90 3.09
CA ASP A 92 6.44 -12.16 3.99
C ASP A 92 5.60 -11.10 3.24
N TYR A 93 4.82 -10.31 3.98
CA TYR A 93 3.97 -9.26 3.40
C TYR A 93 4.76 -8.09 2.78
N THR A 94 6.05 -7.96 3.08
CA THR A 94 6.94 -6.97 2.46
C THR A 94 7.61 -7.50 1.19
N ASN A 95 7.24 -8.72 0.76
CA ASN A 95 7.86 -9.44 -0.34
C ASN A 95 9.34 -9.83 -0.10
N LEU A 96 9.77 -9.88 1.16
CA LEU A 96 11.10 -10.35 1.53
C LEU A 96 11.11 -11.85 1.87
N PRO A 97 12.17 -12.58 1.50
CA PRO A 97 12.28 -14.01 1.82
C PRO A 97 12.35 -14.26 3.33
N THR A 98 11.55 -15.19 3.82
CA THR A 98 11.55 -15.66 5.23
C THR A 98 12.60 -16.72 5.44
N TYR A 99 13.86 -16.33 5.55
CA TYR A 99 15.01 -17.27 5.63
C TYR A 99 14.98 -18.22 6.83
N ASN A 100 14.39 -17.80 7.95
CA ASN A 100 14.30 -18.59 9.18
C ASN A 100 13.38 -19.82 9.08
N THR A 101 12.54 -19.89 8.06
CA THR A 101 11.64 -21.04 7.80
C THR A 101 12.25 -22.07 6.84
N ILE A 102 13.32 -21.72 6.13
CA ILE A 102 13.93 -22.57 5.12
C ILE A 102 14.64 -23.78 5.78
N THR A 103 14.38 -24.95 5.26
CA THR A 103 14.97 -26.23 5.70
C THR A 103 15.53 -27.02 4.52
N LYS A 104 16.43 -27.97 4.82
CA LYS A 104 16.98 -28.95 3.87
C LYS A 104 16.49 -30.35 4.19
#